data_1f9afc4135d602224ed407a3b0e9f863
#
_entry.id   1f9afc4135d602224ed407a3b0e9f863
#
_cell.length_a   1.000
_cell.length_b   1.000
_cell.length_c   1.000
_cell.angle_alpha   90.00
_cell.angle_beta   90.00
_cell.angle_gamma   90.00
#
_symmetry.space_group_name_H-M   'P 1'
#
loop_
_entity.id
_entity.type
_entity.pdbx_description
1 polymer ?
#
loop_
_entity_poly.entity_id
_entity_poly.type
_entity_poly.pdbx_seq_one_letter_code
_entity_poly.pdbx_strand_id
1 'polypeptide(L)'
;RHSTVWIYQTITPRIGSEALHGWLAAFGYGNADTGTPEDVTTYWLKGPLSISVREQVAFLTRLVRHDLPLSVRTYDLAVPVMLAETGEDWRLYAKTGWYSSDEAQDIGWYVGWLEQGGGAAPGTYVFAFNMDIETPETDIPRRPAAVRQALVDIGALPAP
;
A
#
# COMPACT_ATOMS: atom_id res chain seq x y z
N ARG A 1 9.72 10.32 -2.14
CA ARG A 1 8.54 10.01 -1.30
C ARG A 1 8.97 9.17 -0.14
N HIS A 2 9.23 9.80 0.97
CA HIS A 2 9.72 9.14 2.17
C HIS A 2 8.53 8.68 3.02
N SER A 3 8.59 7.44 3.52
CA SER A 3 7.65 6.96 4.54
C SER A 3 8.03 7.63 5.87
N THR A 4 7.37 8.74 6.18
CA THR A 4 7.71 9.58 7.32
C THR A 4 6.92 9.09 8.54
N VAL A 5 7.40 8.01 9.17
CA VAL A 5 6.73 7.31 10.29
C VAL A 5 6.32 8.27 11.40
N TRP A 6 7.20 9.20 11.80
CA TRP A 6 6.92 10.15 12.88
C TRP A 6 5.69 11.04 12.66
N ILE A 7 5.33 11.34 11.39
CA ILE A 7 4.10 12.09 11.09
C ILE A 7 2.88 11.27 11.51
N TYR A 8 2.83 9.98 11.12
CA TYR A 8 1.73 9.10 11.50
C TYR A 8 1.68 8.91 13.00
N GLN A 9 2.82 8.71 13.66
CA GLN A 9 2.91 8.63 15.13
C GLN A 9 2.42 9.89 15.84
N THR A 10 2.48 11.05 15.19
CA THR A 10 1.91 12.30 15.71
C THR A 10 0.40 12.42 15.46
N ILE A 11 -0.10 11.85 14.35
CA ILE A 11 -1.51 11.99 13.94
C ILE A 11 -2.39 10.94 14.62
N THR A 12 -1.95 9.68 14.69
CA THR A 12 -2.78 8.58 15.18
C THR A 12 -3.29 8.74 16.61
N PRO A 13 -2.52 9.28 17.60
CA PRO A 13 -3.06 9.57 18.92
C PRO A 13 -4.18 10.63 18.93
N ARG A 14 -4.17 11.54 17.96
CA ARG A 14 -5.22 12.57 17.83
C ARG A 14 -6.51 12.01 17.27
N ILE A 15 -6.43 10.93 16.49
CA ILE A 15 -7.58 10.20 15.95
C ILE A 15 -8.15 9.27 17.04
N GLY A 16 -7.26 8.60 17.78
CA GLY A 16 -7.60 7.63 18.82
C GLY A 16 -7.79 6.20 18.28
N SER A 17 -7.46 5.19 19.09
CA SER A 17 -7.47 3.79 18.69
C SER A 17 -8.86 3.29 18.31
N GLU A 18 -9.91 3.71 19.00
CA GLU A 18 -11.30 3.33 18.70
C GLU A 18 -11.73 3.80 17.31
N ALA A 19 -11.47 5.08 16.97
CA ALA A 19 -11.81 5.63 15.66
C ALA A 19 -10.96 4.99 14.54
N LEU A 20 -9.68 4.72 14.79
CA LEU A 20 -8.80 4.00 13.86
C LEU A 20 -9.31 2.59 13.60
N HIS A 21 -9.66 1.83 14.64
CA HIS A 21 -10.28 0.51 14.51
C HIS A 21 -11.56 0.58 13.67
N GLY A 22 -12.45 1.52 13.99
CA GLY A 22 -13.69 1.71 13.24
C GLY A 22 -13.47 1.97 11.75
N TRP A 23 -12.48 2.78 11.40
CA TRP A 23 -12.13 3.05 10.00
C TRP A 23 -11.52 1.82 9.31
N LEU A 24 -10.59 1.11 9.96
CA LEU A 24 -10.00 -0.10 9.39
C LEU A 24 -11.06 -1.18 9.14
N ALA A 25 -12.00 -1.35 10.08
CA ALA A 25 -13.14 -2.26 9.92
C ALA A 25 -14.06 -1.83 8.77
N ALA A 26 -14.40 -0.54 8.66
CA ALA A 26 -15.22 -0.01 7.57
C ALA A 26 -14.54 -0.17 6.19
N PHE A 27 -13.22 -0.11 6.15
CA PHE A 27 -12.45 -0.36 4.94
C PHE A 27 -12.30 -1.85 4.63
N GLY A 28 -12.57 -2.75 5.57
CA GLY A 28 -12.25 -4.17 5.45
C GLY A 28 -10.74 -4.40 5.32
N TYR A 29 -9.93 -3.66 6.10
CA TYR A 29 -8.49 -3.67 6.01
C TYR A 29 -7.88 -4.70 6.98
N GLY A 30 -7.52 -5.87 6.45
CA GLY A 30 -6.93 -6.96 7.21
C GLY A 30 -7.79 -7.35 8.42
N ASN A 31 -7.14 -7.63 9.55
CA ASN A 31 -7.82 -7.95 10.81
C ASN A 31 -8.41 -6.73 11.54
N ALA A 32 -8.17 -5.51 11.04
CA ALA A 32 -8.57 -4.23 11.63
C ALA A 32 -8.10 -4.01 13.09
N ASP A 33 -7.16 -4.80 13.58
CA ASP A 33 -6.71 -4.76 14.97
C ASP A 33 -5.74 -3.61 15.20
N THR A 34 -6.10 -2.69 16.09
CA THR A 34 -5.27 -1.55 16.49
C THR A 34 -4.57 -1.76 17.82
N GLY A 35 -4.74 -2.94 18.44
CA GLY A 35 -4.20 -3.26 19.75
C GLY A 35 -4.84 -2.46 20.88
N THR A 36 -4.04 -2.22 21.89
CA THR A 36 -4.39 -1.40 23.05
C THR A 36 -4.16 0.09 22.75
N PRO A 37 -4.63 1.03 23.60
CA PRO A 37 -4.34 2.45 23.43
C PRO A 37 -2.83 2.80 23.36
N GLU A 38 -1.98 1.99 23.98
CA GLU A 38 -0.53 2.15 23.96
C GLU A 38 0.07 1.84 22.57
N ASP A 39 -0.59 0.99 21.77
CA ASP A 39 -0.14 0.58 20.45
C ASP A 39 -0.47 1.60 19.36
N VAL A 40 -1.24 2.66 19.67
CA VAL A 40 -1.77 3.63 18.70
C VAL A 40 -0.73 4.26 17.77
N THR A 41 0.54 4.28 18.15
CA THR A 41 1.65 4.82 17.35
C THR A 41 2.47 3.74 16.63
N THR A 42 2.17 2.46 16.82
CA THR A 42 3.00 1.34 16.33
C THR A 42 2.21 0.17 15.75
N TYR A 43 0.88 0.11 15.92
CA TYR A 43 0.06 -1.04 15.54
C TYR A 43 0.21 -1.48 14.07
N TRP A 44 0.53 -0.55 13.17
CA TRP A 44 0.77 -0.85 11.74
C TRP A 44 2.23 -1.23 11.43
N LEU A 45 3.15 -1.07 12.38
CA LEU A 45 4.58 -1.40 12.24
C LEU A 45 4.91 -2.73 12.88
N LYS A 46 4.57 -2.88 14.17
CA LYS A 46 4.91 -4.04 15.00
C LYS A 46 3.75 -5.04 15.12
N GLY A 47 2.59 -4.71 14.58
CA GLY A 47 1.34 -5.37 14.88
C GLY A 47 0.65 -4.73 16.10
N PRO A 48 -0.58 -5.18 16.42
CA PRO A 48 -1.24 -6.41 15.95
C PRO A 48 -1.93 -6.30 14.59
N LEU A 49 -1.97 -5.14 13.92
CA LEU A 49 -2.56 -5.03 12.58
C LEU A 49 -1.83 -5.95 11.60
N SER A 50 -2.58 -6.81 10.94
CA SER A 50 -2.08 -7.70 9.90
C SER A 50 -3.00 -7.72 8.69
N ILE A 51 -2.42 -7.92 7.50
CA ILE A 51 -3.15 -8.01 6.24
C ILE A 51 -2.43 -8.97 5.30
N SER A 52 -3.17 -9.81 4.61
CA SER A 52 -2.63 -10.66 3.56
C SER A 52 -2.53 -9.92 2.23
N VAL A 53 -1.73 -10.44 1.29
CA VAL A 53 -1.63 -9.93 -0.08
C VAL A 53 -3.00 -9.87 -0.76
N ARG A 54 -3.85 -10.88 -0.55
CA ARG A 54 -5.20 -10.91 -1.14
C ARG A 54 -6.13 -9.83 -0.59
N GLU A 55 -6.12 -9.63 0.72
CA GLU A 55 -6.90 -8.58 1.37
C GLU A 55 -6.41 -7.18 0.94
N GLN A 56 -5.09 -7.02 0.78
CA GLN A 56 -4.51 -5.78 0.28
C GLN A 56 -4.98 -5.47 -1.15
N VAL A 57 -5.04 -6.47 -2.04
CA VAL A 57 -5.60 -6.30 -3.39
C VAL A 57 -7.10 -5.98 -3.32
N ALA A 58 -7.87 -6.63 -2.45
CA ALA A 58 -9.29 -6.34 -2.29
C ALA A 58 -9.53 -4.91 -1.81
N PHE A 59 -8.78 -4.44 -0.81
CA PHE A 59 -8.82 -3.06 -0.32
C PHE A 59 -8.49 -2.05 -1.42
N LEU A 60 -7.37 -2.25 -2.15
CA LEU A 60 -6.96 -1.35 -3.23
C LEU A 60 -7.95 -1.35 -4.39
N THR A 61 -8.56 -2.48 -4.70
CA THR A 61 -9.61 -2.56 -5.72
C THR A 61 -10.82 -1.69 -5.33
N ARG A 62 -11.24 -1.71 -4.08
CA ARG A 62 -12.31 -0.84 -3.56
C ARG A 62 -11.88 0.63 -3.59
N LEU A 63 -10.63 0.93 -3.24
CA LEU A 63 -10.08 2.29 -3.31
C LEU A 63 -10.16 2.84 -4.73
N VAL A 64 -9.68 2.07 -5.71
CA VAL A 64 -9.68 2.46 -7.15
C VAL A 64 -11.09 2.63 -7.69
N ARG A 65 -12.05 1.83 -7.25
CA ARG A 65 -13.46 1.91 -7.66
C ARG A 65 -14.26 2.98 -6.91
N HIS A 66 -13.66 3.68 -5.96
CA HIS A 66 -14.34 4.63 -5.06
C HIS A 66 -15.45 3.97 -4.21
N ASP A 67 -15.26 2.68 -3.86
CA ASP A 67 -16.22 1.88 -3.08
C ASP A 67 -15.93 1.90 -1.55
N LEU A 68 -14.96 2.69 -1.11
CA LEU A 68 -14.71 2.92 0.31
C LEU A 68 -15.62 4.05 0.84
N PRO A 69 -15.99 4.06 2.13
CA PRO A 69 -16.83 5.09 2.72
C PRO A 69 -16.06 6.41 2.95
N LEU A 70 -15.50 6.95 1.87
CA LEU A 70 -14.72 8.19 1.87
C LEU A 70 -15.45 9.27 1.07
N SER A 71 -15.25 10.54 1.46
CA SER A 71 -15.76 11.66 0.67
C SER A 71 -14.98 11.80 -0.65
N VAL A 72 -15.61 12.39 -1.67
CA VAL A 72 -14.95 12.73 -2.95
C VAL A 72 -13.68 13.53 -2.68
N ARG A 73 -13.75 14.53 -1.80
CA ARG A 73 -12.58 15.33 -1.40
C ARG A 73 -11.43 14.49 -0.85
N THR A 74 -11.74 13.42 -0.10
CA THR A 74 -10.70 12.53 0.46
C THR A 74 -10.02 11.76 -0.65
N TYR A 75 -10.77 11.24 -1.62
CA TYR A 75 -10.20 10.60 -2.81
C TYR A 75 -9.31 11.56 -3.61
N ASP A 76 -9.79 12.77 -3.87
CA ASP A 76 -9.07 13.80 -4.64
C ASP A 76 -7.73 14.18 -3.98
N LEU A 77 -7.63 14.10 -2.66
CA LEU A 77 -6.41 14.41 -1.92
C LEU A 77 -5.49 13.19 -1.75
N ALA A 78 -6.04 12.01 -1.51
CA ALA A 78 -5.28 10.82 -1.16
C ALA A 78 -4.69 10.09 -2.38
N VAL A 79 -5.48 9.94 -3.44
CA VAL A 79 -5.05 9.20 -4.63
C VAL A 79 -3.81 9.81 -5.32
N PRO A 80 -3.75 11.13 -5.57
CA PRO A 80 -2.57 11.75 -6.20
C PRO A 80 -1.27 11.58 -5.40
N VAL A 81 -1.36 11.44 -4.07
CA VAL A 81 -0.17 11.22 -3.23
C VAL A 81 0.52 9.88 -3.54
N MET A 82 -0.23 8.90 -4.02
CA MET A 82 0.29 7.57 -4.38
C MET A 82 0.93 7.52 -5.79
N LEU A 83 0.74 8.53 -6.63
CA LEU A 83 1.32 8.55 -7.99
C LEU A 83 2.85 8.40 -7.92
N ALA A 84 3.39 7.29 -8.38
CA ALA A 84 4.80 6.93 -8.34
C ALA A 84 5.50 7.25 -9.66
N GLU A 85 4.90 6.86 -10.77
CA GLU A 85 5.48 7.01 -12.11
C GLU A 85 4.39 7.32 -13.15
N THR A 86 4.78 7.96 -14.25
CA THR A 86 3.90 8.24 -15.40
C THR A 86 4.63 7.91 -16.69
N GLY A 87 3.92 7.33 -17.65
CA GLY A 87 4.33 7.23 -19.05
C GLY A 87 3.38 8.00 -19.95
N GLU A 88 3.49 7.81 -21.27
CA GLU A 88 2.65 8.47 -22.26
C GLU A 88 1.16 8.16 -22.03
N ASP A 89 0.83 6.86 -21.92
CA ASP A 89 -0.54 6.37 -21.76
C ASP A 89 -0.81 5.65 -20.44
N TRP A 90 0.08 5.74 -19.46
CA TRP A 90 -0.09 5.02 -18.20
C TRP A 90 0.33 5.84 -16.97
N ARG A 91 -0.26 5.48 -15.84
CA ARG A 91 0.08 6.01 -14.51
C ARG A 91 0.21 4.86 -13.53
N LEU A 92 1.32 4.82 -12.82
CA LEU A 92 1.57 3.86 -11.75
C LEU A 92 1.43 4.55 -10.39
N TYR A 93 0.49 4.09 -9.60
CA TYR A 93 0.30 4.51 -8.23
C TYR A 93 0.81 3.41 -7.31
N ALA A 94 1.71 3.75 -6.41
CA ALA A 94 2.32 2.73 -5.55
C ALA A 94 2.82 3.28 -4.22
N LYS A 95 2.92 2.36 -3.24
CA LYS A 95 3.52 2.61 -1.94
C LYS A 95 4.39 1.44 -1.53
N THR A 96 5.59 1.75 -1.07
CA THR A 96 6.48 0.81 -0.41
C THR A 96 6.17 0.73 1.08
N GLY A 97 6.31 -0.44 1.68
CA GLY A 97 6.30 -0.67 3.12
C GLY A 97 7.49 -1.52 3.53
N TRP A 98 8.11 -1.18 4.63
CA TRP A 98 9.14 -1.97 5.29
C TRP A 98 9.31 -1.44 6.71
N TYR A 99 9.40 -2.34 7.64
CA TYR A 99 9.77 -2.07 9.02
C TYR A 99 10.83 -3.09 9.43
N SER A 100 11.94 -2.61 9.96
CA SER A 100 13.01 -3.45 10.48
C SER A 100 12.83 -3.68 11.97
N SER A 101 12.93 -4.93 12.40
CA SER A 101 12.79 -5.35 13.78
C SER A 101 13.79 -6.46 14.10
N ASP A 102 14.43 -6.37 15.25
CA ASP A 102 15.30 -7.47 15.75
C ASP A 102 14.48 -8.65 16.29
N GLU A 103 13.16 -8.50 16.41
CA GLU A 103 12.27 -9.49 17.07
C GLU A 103 11.56 -10.41 16.07
N ALA A 104 11.48 -10.05 14.79
CA ALA A 104 10.75 -10.80 13.78
C ALA A 104 11.39 -10.64 12.39
N GLN A 105 11.04 -11.57 11.47
CA GLN A 105 11.44 -11.48 10.07
C GLN A 105 10.91 -10.18 9.44
N ASP A 106 11.81 -9.41 8.87
CA ASP A 106 11.47 -8.20 8.13
C ASP A 106 10.68 -8.52 6.88
N ILE A 107 9.56 -7.86 6.68
CA ILE A 107 8.73 -8.00 5.49
C ILE A 107 8.70 -6.69 4.73
N GLY A 108 9.09 -6.75 3.46
CA GLY A 108 9.02 -5.63 2.54
C GLY A 108 7.78 -5.69 1.65
N TRP A 109 7.03 -4.60 1.57
CA TRP A 109 5.83 -4.48 0.73
C TRP A 109 6.03 -3.54 -0.45
N TYR A 110 5.35 -3.82 -1.55
CA TYR A 110 5.09 -2.89 -2.64
C TYR A 110 3.67 -3.12 -3.16
N VAL A 111 2.81 -2.13 -3.00
CA VAL A 111 1.36 -2.24 -3.27
C VAL A 111 0.89 -1.05 -4.09
N GLY A 112 -0.15 -1.26 -4.92
CA GLY A 112 -0.65 -0.17 -5.74
C GLY A 112 -1.51 -0.63 -6.90
N TRP A 113 -1.58 0.22 -7.93
CA TRP A 113 -2.25 -0.08 -9.19
C TRP A 113 -1.62 0.66 -10.37
N LEU A 114 -1.78 0.10 -11.54
CA LEU A 114 -1.44 0.69 -12.82
C LEU A 114 -2.74 1.04 -13.56
N GLU A 115 -2.86 2.27 -14.03
CA GLU A 115 -3.86 2.70 -15.02
C GLU A 115 -3.18 2.73 -16.38
N GLN A 116 -3.64 1.89 -17.31
CA GLN A 116 -3.14 1.84 -18.69
C GLN A 116 -4.26 2.27 -19.64
N GLY A 117 -4.08 3.42 -20.29
CA GLY A 117 -5.06 4.00 -21.23
C GLY A 117 -4.85 3.60 -22.68
N GLY A 118 -3.67 3.09 -23.03
CA GLY A 118 -3.30 2.73 -24.40
C GLY A 118 -2.65 1.34 -24.50
N GLY A 119 -1.89 1.10 -25.59
CA GLY A 119 -1.15 -0.14 -25.78
C GLY A 119 -2.01 -1.38 -26.05
N ALA A 120 -1.42 -2.56 -25.84
CA ALA A 120 -2.04 -3.85 -26.16
C ALA A 120 -3.10 -4.30 -25.12
N ALA A 121 -3.02 -3.79 -23.90
CA ALA A 121 -3.88 -4.22 -22.80
C ALA A 121 -4.31 -3.02 -21.93
N PRO A 122 -5.24 -2.17 -22.41
CA PRO A 122 -5.77 -1.07 -21.61
C PRO A 122 -6.58 -1.58 -20.44
N GLY A 123 -6.47 -0.92 -19.29
CA GLY A 123 -7.18 -1.32 -18.07
C GLY A 123 -6.52 -0.84 -16.78
N THR A 124 -7.11 -1.25 -15.66
CA THR A 124 -6.56 -1.00 -14.34
C THR A 124 -6.09 -2.32 -13.71
N TYR A 125 -4.83 -2.37 -13.33
CA TYR A 125 -4.17 -3.55 -12.78
C TYR A 125 -3.79 -3.29 -11.33
N VAL A 126 -4.51 -3.90 -10.40
CA VAL A 126 -4.24 -3.77 -8.97
C VAL A 126 -3.25 -4.86 -8.55
N PHE A 127 -2.25 -4.47 -7.76
CA PHE A 127 -1.23 -5.41 -7.29
C PHE A 127 -0.90 -5.21 -5.82
N ALA A 128 -0.49 -6.30 -5.19
CA ALA A 128 0.18 -6.30 -3.91
C ALA A 128 1.28 -7.37 -3.94
N PHE A 129 2.46 -6.97 -3.52
CA PHE A 129 3.64 -7.84 -3.46
C PHE A 129 4.29 -7.68 -2.09
N ASN A 130 4.67 -8.78 -1.48
CA ASN A 130 5.55 -8.77 -0.33
C ASN A 130 6.65 -9.83 -0.47
N MET A 131 7.72 -9.64 0.26
CA MET A 131 8.84 -10.57 0.37
C MET A 131 9.57 -10.36 1.69
N ASP A 132 10.26 -11.37 2.13
CA ASP A 132 11.20 -11.26 3.23
C ASP A 132 12.37 -10.35 2.83
N ILE A 133 12.84 -9.55 3.77
CA ILE A 133 14.01 -8.69 3.61
C ILE A 133 15.13 -9.29 4.45
N GLU A 134 16.11 -9.87 3.80
CA GLU A 134 17.31 -10.43 4.43
C GLU A 134 18.51 -9.49 4.28
N THR A 135 18.65 -8.91 3.08
CA THR A 135 19.71 -7.96 2.74
C THR A 135 19.07 -6.68 2.20
N PRO A 136 18.84 -5.67 3.06
CA PRO A 136 18.08 -4.47 2.69
C PRO A 136 18.59 -3.77 1.41
N GLU A 137 19.91 -3.71 1.21
CA GLU A 137 20.54 -3.03 0.07
C GLU A 137 20.13 -3.65 -1.26
N THR A 138 19.92 -4.96 -1.29
CA THR A 138 19.50 -5.70 -2.49
C THR A 138 18.01 -5.93 -2.56
N ASP A 139 17.36 -6.23 -1.44
CA ASP A 139 15.96 -6.67 -1.42
C ASP A 139 14.97 -5.50 -1.51
N ILE A 140 15.33 -4.34 -0.93
CA ILE A 140 14.47 -3.15 -1.02
C ILE A 140 14.20 -2.74 -2.48
N PRO A 141 15.20 -2.62 -3.38
CA PRO A 141 14.95 -2.28 -4.78
C PRO A 141 14.32 -3.41 -5.60
N ARG A 142 14.43 -4.68 -5.18
CA ARG A 142 13.82 -5.82 -5.89
C ARG A 142 12.30 -5.79 -5.88
N ARG A 143 11.66 -5.23 -4.85
CA ARG A 143 10.19 -5.16 -4.75
C ARG A 143 9.53 -4.43 -5.93
N PRO A 144 9.87 -3.15 -6.21
CA PRO A 144 9.31 -2.47 -7.38
C PRO A 144 9.76 -3.11 -8.70
N ALA A 145 10.98 -3.64 -8.78
CA ALA A 145 11.49 -4.30 -9.98
C ALA A 145 10.68 -5.57 -10.32
N ALA A 146 10.37 -6.41 -9.33
CA ALA A 146 9.58 -7.62 -9.52
C ALA A 146 8.15 -7.32 -10.01
N VAL A 147 7.50 -6.33 -9.41
CA VAL A 147 6.16 -5.91 -9.84
C VAL A 147 6.20 -5.32 -11.25
N ARG A 148 7.20 -4.47 -11.55
CA ARG A 148 7.36 -3.90 -12.89
C ARG A 148 7.54 -5.01 -13.93
N GLN A 149 8.39 -5.99 -13.66
CA GLN A 149 8.58 -7.13 -14.57
C GLN A 149 7.27 -7.91 -14.77
N ALA A 150 6.54 -8.21 -13.72
CA ALA A 150 5.25 -8.89 -13.82
C ALA A 150 4.23 -8.09 -14.67
N LEU A 151 4.18 -6.77 -14.54
CA LEU A 151 3.32 -5.91 -15.35
C LEU A 151 3.75 -5.88 -16.83
N VAL A 152 5.04 -5.99 -17.12
CA VAL A 152 5.57 -6.15 -18.48
C VAL A 152 5.21 -7.52 -19.05
N ASP A 153 5.39 -8.60 -18.27
CA ASP A 153 5.13 -9.97 -18.69
C ASP A 153 3.68 -10.22 -19.10
N ILE A 154 2.73 -9.53 -18.43
CA ILE A 154 1.30 -9.57 -18.80
C ILE A 154 0.90 -8.55 -19.88
N GLY A 155 1.84 -7.77 -20.40
CA GLY A 155 1.60 -6.76 -21.44
C GLY A 155 0.93 -5.49 -20.95
N ALA A 156 0.83 -5.29 -19.64
CA ALA A 156 0.22 -4.08 -19.05
C ALA A 156 1.18 -2.87 -19.05
N LEU A 157 2.50 -3.10 -19.02
CA LEU A 157 3.52 -2.07 -19.20
C LEU A 157 4.37 -2.36 -20.43
N PRO A 158 4.89 -1.34 -21.12
CA PRO A 158 5.90 -1.55 -22.16
C PRO A 158 7.20 -2.09 -21.53
N ALA A 159 7.93 -2.90 -22.32
CA ALA A 159 9.30 -3.27 -21.98
C ALA A 159 10.18 -2.00 -21.91
N PRO A 160 11.21 -1.98 -21.05
CA PRO A 160 12.12 -0.84 -20.92
C PRO A 160 12.95 -0.59 -22.16
#